data_6d68a2c45c1cde24485eb1d43d10283e
#
_entry.id   6d68a2c45c1cde24485eb1d43d10283e
#
_cell.length_a   1.000
_cell.length_b   1.000
_cell.length_c   1.000
_cell.angle_alpha   90.00
_cell.angle_beta   90.00
_cell.angle_gamma   90.00
#
_symmetry.space_group_name_H-M   'P 1'
#
loop_
_entity.id
_entity.type
_entity.pdbx_description
1 polymer ?
#
loop_
_entity_poly.entity_id
_entity_poly.type
_entity_poly.pdbx_seq_one_letter_code
_entity_poly.pdbx_strand_id
1 'polypeptide(L)'
;SRTGICMAIALMAWEEKFCLGLDEIDEQHKSLVDLINQIWESIIKKSDNSVIFALIGELEKYTLAHFAAEETLMRMTDYPAFDKHKKEHQDFVARVSEEKAQAEATGQLSLDMMYFLRNWLGEHILISDKHYADYSLRNKKENRSLISRLFRRFF
;
A
#
# COMPACT_ATOMS: atom_id res chain seq x y z
N SER A 1 -7.06 -38.96 -7.79
CA SER A 1 -6.21 -37.79 -7.89
C SER A 1 -6.83 -36.64 -7.11
N ARG A 2 -6.31 -36.36 -5.93
CA ARG A 2 -6.71 -35.17 -5.17
C ARG A 2 -5.87 -34.00 -5.69
N THR A 3 -6.41 -33.22 -6.59
CA THR A 3 -5.92 -31.87 -6.88
C THR A 3 -6.25 -31.03 -5.66
N GLY A 4 -5.34 -31.01 -4.69
CA GLY A 4 -5.39 -30.06 -3.60
C GLY A 4 -5.20 -28.67 -4.20
N ILE A 5 -6.28 -27.89 -4.31
CA ILE A 5 -6.20 -26.46 -4.52
C ILE A 5 -5.48 -25.93 -3.27
N CYS A 6 -4.21 -25.62 -3.42
CA CYS A 6 -3.46 -24.92 -2.37
C CYS A 6 -4.07 -23.50 -2.31
N MET A 7 -5.05 -23.32 -1.43
CA MET A 7 -5.56 -21.98 -1.14
C MET A 7 -4.41 -21.17 -0.55
N ALA A 8 -3.96 -20.15 -1.27
CA ALA A 8 -2.98 -19.19 -0.76
C ALA A 8 -3.50 -18.60 0.55
N ILE A 9 -2.71 -18.69 1.62
CA ILE A 9 -3.07 -18.11 2.92
C ILE A 9 -2.80 -16.61 2.82
N ALA A 10 -3.88 -15.83 2.66
CA ALA A 10 -3.78 -14.37 2.61
C ALA A 10 -3.84 -13.78 4.01
N LEU A 11 -2.95 -12.85 4.32
CA LEU A 11 -3.02 -12.03 5.52
C LEU A 11 -4.11 -10.97 5.41
N MET A 12 -4.29 -10.42 4.22
CA MET A 12 -5.25 -9.38 3.92
C MET A 12 -6.02 -9.72 2.65
N ALA A 13 -7.34 -9.74 2.71
CA ALA A 13 -8.19 -9.93 1.54
C ALA A 13 -8.62 -8.56 0.98
N TRP A 14 -8.64 -8.43 -0.35
CA TRP A 14 -9.27 -7.27 -0.98
C TRP A 14 -10.79 -7.37 -0.82
N GLU A 15 -11.41 -6.31 -0.31
CA GLU A 15 -12.85 -6.24 -0.11
C GLU A 15 -13.42 -5.02 -0.84
N GLU A 16 -14.70 -5.07 -1.19
CA GLU A 16 -15.38 -3.99 -1.89
C GLU A 16 -15.33 -2.65 -1.14
N LYS A 17 -15.30 -2.69 0.19
CA LYS A 17 -15.17 -1.50 1.03
C LYS A 17 -13.90 -0.69 0.77
N PHE A 18 -12.85 -1.31 0.19
CA PHE A 18 -11.61 -0.63 -0.18
C PHE A 18 -11.69 0.09 -1.53
N CYS A 19 -12.73 -0.15 -2.32
CA CYS A 19 -12.93 0.55 -3.59
C CYS A 19 -13.37 1.99 -3.33
N LEU A 20 -12.55 2.93 -3.81
CA LEU A 20 -12.76 4.36 -3.60
C LEU A 20 -13.44 5.07 -4.77
N GLY A 21 -13.60 4.36 -5.91
CA GLY A 21 -14.15 4.92 -7.14
C GLY A 21 -13.13 5.66 -7.99
N LEU A 22 -11.85 5.54 -7.67
CA LEU A 22 -10.71 6.03 -8.43
C LEU A 22 -9.90 4.83 -8.91
N ASP A 23 -10.15 4.38 -10.14
CA ASP A 23 -9.67 3.09 -10.65
C ASP A 23 -8.16 2.92 -10.53
N GLU A 24 -7.38 3.95 -10.88
CA GLU A 24 -5.91 3.90 -10.81
C GLU A 24 -5.41 3.75 -9.36
N ILE A 25 -6.02 4.45 -8.42
CA ILE A 25 -5.68 4.36 -6.99
C ILE A 25 -6.10 3.00 -6.45
N ASP A 26 -7.30 2.52 -6.80
CA ASP A 26 -7.79 1.22 -6.37
C ASP A 26 -6.87 0.09 -6.86
N GLU A 27 -6.40 0.13 -8.11
CA GLU A 27 -5.46 -0.85 -8.64
C GLU A 27 -4.11 -0.82 -7.91
N GLN A 28 -3.64 0.34 -7.53
CA GLN A 28 -2.40 0.45 -6.73
C GLN A 28 -2.57 -0.09 -5.31
N HIS A 29 -3.71 0.16 -4.69
CA HIS A 29 -4.02 -0.42 -3.39
C HIS A 29 -4.10 -1.94 -3.44
N LYS A 30 -4.68 -2.52 -4.50
CA LYS A 30 -4.66 -3.98 -4.74
C LYS A 30 -3.23 -4.51 -4.87
N SER A 31 -2.37 -3.81 -5.57
CA SER A 31 -0.96 -4.19 -5.71
C SER A 31 -0.22 -4.16 -4.37
N LEU A 32 -0.50 -3.20 -3.50
CA LEU A 32 0.05 -3.13 -2.15
C LEU A 32 -0.44 -4.31 -1.30
N VAL A 33 -1.71 -4.64 -1.37
CA VAL A 33 -2.28 -5.82 -0.69
C VAL A 33 -1.60 -7.10 -1.18
N ASP A 34 -1.41 -7.24 -2.49
CA ASP A 34 -0.73 -8.41 -3.08
C ASP A 34 0.71 -8.55 -2.59
N LEU A 35 1.46 -7.45 -2.51
CA LEU A 35 2.84 -7.46 -2.00
C LEU A 35 2.89 -7.88 -0.52
N ILE A 36 2.00 -7.35 0.31
CA ILE A 36 1.89 -7.75 1.71
C ILE A 36 1.59 -9.25 1.82
N ASN A 37 0.69 -9.76 1.02
CA ASN A 37 0.35 -11.18 1.00
C ASN A 37 1.50 -12.06 0.50
N GLN A 38 2.28 -11.60 -0.48
CA GLN A 38 3.48 -12.32 -0.95
C GLN A 38 4.54 -12.41 0.16
N ILE A 39 4.77 -11.34 0.91
CA ILE A 39 5.69 -11.35 2.05
C ILE A 39 5.18 -12.34 3.11
N TRP A 40 3.90 -12.28 3.45
CA TRP A 40 3.29 -13.20 4.40
C TRP A 40 3.42 -14.65 3.98
N GLU A 41 3.11 -14.96 2.73
CA GLU A 41 3.23 -16.32 2.18
C GLU A 41 4.69 -16.82 2.26
N SER A 42 5.66 -15.97 1.95
CA SER A 42 7.07 -16.30 2.05
C SER A 42 7.51 -16.61 3.48
N ILE A 43 6.96 -15.90 4.46
CA ILE A 43 7.22 -16.19 5.88
C ILE A 43 6.62 -17.55 6.27
N ILE A 44 5.38 -17.81 5.89
CA ILE A 44 4.68 -19.06 6.20
C ILE A 44 5.39 -20.28 5.56
N LYS A 45 5.86 -20.14 4.33
CA LYS A 45 6.61 -21.17 3.61
C LYS A 45 8.07 -21.30 4.06
N LYS A 46 8.50 -20.48 4.99
CA LYS A 46 9.90 -20.44 5.48
C LYS A 46 10.91 -20.23 4.35
N SER A 47 10.59 -19.33 3.42
CA SER A 47 11.49 -18.92 2.35
C SER A 47 12.77 -18.30 2.90
N ASP A 48 13.85 -18.33 2.10
CA ASP A 48 15.10 -17.70 2.48
C ASP A 48 14.92 -16.20 2.79
N ASN A 49 15.66 -15.68 3.74
CA ASN A 49 15.63 -14.28 4.12
C ASN A 49 15.87 -13.35 2.92
N SER A 50 16.72 -13.76 1.97
CA SER A 50 16.97 -12.99 0.75
C SER A 50 15.70 -12.75 -0.07
N VAL A 51 14.80 -13.74 -0.15
CA VAL A 51 13.51 -13.63 -0.84
C VAL A 51 12.60 -12.66 -0.09
N ILE A 52 12.51 -12.81 1.23
CA ILE A 52 11.67 -11.96 2.09
C ILE A 52 12.14 -10.50 2.01
N PHE A 53 13.45 -10.24 2.15
CA PHE A 53 14.00 -8.88 2.06
C PHE A 53 13.85 -8.27 0.67
N ALA A 54 13.95 -9.06 -0.40
CA ALA A 54 13.69 -8.58 -1.75
C ALA A 54 12.23 -8.11 -1.91
N LEU A 55 11.27 -8.85 -1.37
CA LEU A 55 9.85 -8.47 -1.40
C LEU A 55 9.58 -7.21 -0.55
N ILE A 56 10.23 -7.06 0.59
CA ILE A 56 10.13 -5.84 1.41
C ILE A 56 10.68 -4.65 0.63
N GLY A 57 11.80 -4.82 -0.09
CA GLY A 57 12.34 -3.78 -0.97
C GLY A 57 11.38 -3.38 -2.08
N GLU A 58 10.68 -4.33 -2.68
CA GLU A 58 9.63 -4.05 -3.67
C GLU A 58 8.45 -3.29 -3.05
N LEU A 59 8.03 -3.69 -1.86
CA LEU A 59 6.97 -2.98 -1.12
C LEU A 59 7.35 -1.54 -0.83
N GLU A 60 8.57 -1.30 -0.34
CA GLU A 60 9.07 0.05 -0.07
C GLU A 60 9.07 0.91 -1.34
N LYS A 61 9.63 0.38 -2.42
CA LYS A 61 9.71 1.09 -3.70
C LYS A 61 8.33 1.44 -4.24
N TYR A 62 7.42 0.48 -4.23
CA TYR A 62 6.06 0.68 -4.71
C TYR A 62 5.30 1.68 -3.84
N THR A 63 5.43 1.58 -2.53
CA THR A 63 4.81 2.49 -1.56
C THR A 63 5.28 3.92 -1.74
N LEU A 64 6.59 4.15 -1.91
CA LEU A 64 7.14 5.50 -2.14
C LEU A 64 6.60 6.11 -3.43
N ALA A 65 6.53 5.33 -4.52
CA ALA A 65 5.97 5.81 -5.79
C ALA A 65 4.48 6.13 -5.67
N HIS A 66 3.71 5.28 -4.99
CA HIS A 66 2.29 5.49 -4.75
C HIS A 66 2.04 6.74 -3.90
N PHE A 67 2.75 6.92 -2.80
CA PHE A 67 2.62 8.11 -1.94
C PHE A 67 3.00 9.40 -2.68
N ALA A 68 4.08 9.36 -3.48
CA ALA A 68 4.49 10.51 -4.28
C ALA A 68 3.42 10.91 -5.30
N ALA A 69 2.79 9.93 -5.96
CA ALA A 69 1.70 10.16 -6.90
C ALA A 69 0.47 10.78 -6.22
N GLU A 70 0.05 10.22 -5.09
CA GLU A 70 -1.07 10.76 -4.29
C GLU A 70 -0.78 12.18 -3.80
N GLU A 71 0.38 12.41 -3.20
CA GLU A 71 0.76 13.73 -2.68
C GLU A 71 0.82 14.78 -3.78
N THR A 72 1.32 14.43 -4.96
CA THR A 72 1.32 15.32 -6.13
C THR A 72 -0.10 15.65 -6.54
N LEU A 73 -0.97 14.66 -6.61
CA LEU A 73 -2.38 14.84 -6.96
C LEU A 73 -3.11 15.72 -5.94
N MET A 74 -2.86 15.52 -4.66
CA MET A 74 -3.45 16.34 -3.60
C MET A 74 -3.01 17.81 -3.68
N ARG A 75 -1.75 18.07 -4.00
CA ARG A 75 -1.25 19.43 -4.23
C ARG A 75 -1.90 20.08 -5.44
N MET A 76 -2.03 19.34 -6.54
CA MET A 76 -2.64 19.85 -7.77
C MET A 76 -4.12 20.18 -7.60
N THR A 77 -4.78 19.58 -6.65
CA THR A 77 -6.21 19.75 -6.36
C THR A 77 -6.48 20.58 -5.10
N ASP A 78 -5.46 21.17 -4.52
CA ASP A 78 -5.54 22.00 -3.30
C ASP A 78 -6.29 21.30 -2.14
N TYR A 79 -5.95 20.01 -1.89
CA TYR A 79 -6.59 19.23 -0.86
C TYR A 79 -6.33 19.79 0.54
N PRO A 80 -7.37 20.18 1.31
CA PRO A 80 -7.19 20.88 2.59
C PRO A 80 -6.46 20.06 3.66
N ALA A 81 -6.60 18.71 3.64
CA ALA A 81 -5.96 17.83 4.62
C ALA A 81 -4.62 17.25 4.12
N PHE A 82 -3.98 17.90 3.14
CA PHE A 82 -2.71 17.43 2.56
C PHE A 82 -1.63 17.21 3.62
N ASP A 83 -1.39 18.17 4.49
CA ASP A 83 -0.30 18.09 5.47
C ASP A 83 -0.48 16.90 6.43
N LYS A 84 -1.71 16.68 6.89
CA LYS A 84 -2.06 15.53 7.74
C LYS A 84 -1.84 14.21 7.00
N HIS A 85 -2.30 14.11 5.76
CA HIS A 85 -2.18 12.91 4.94
C HIS A 85 -0.71 12.57 4.66
N LYS A 86 0.08 13.58 4.30
CA LYS A 86 1.52 13.44 4.11
C LYS A 86 2.23 12.97 5.38
N LYS A 87 1.84 13.49 6.54
CA LYS A 87 2.40 13.06 7.82
C LYS A 87 2.14 11.57 8.09
N GLU A 88 0.95 11.08 7.77
CA GLU A 88 0.62 9.66 7.88
C GLU A 88 1.54 8.81 6.98
N HIS A 89 1.79 9.24 5.73
CA HIS A 89 2.73 8.59 4.83
C HIS A 89 4.15 8.56 5.41
N GLN A 90 4.63 9.68 5.94
CA GLN A 90 5.97 9.78 6.54
C GLN A 90 6.13 8.86 7.77
N ASP A 91 5.11 8.79 8.61
CA ASP A 91 5.12 7.92 9.79
C ASP A 91 5.16 6.44 9.39
N PHE A 92 4.41 6.06 8.35
CA PHE A 92 4.46 4.70 7.81
C PHE A 92 5.85 4.34 7.28
N VAL A 93 6.43 5.20 6.44
CA VAL A 93 7.76 4.97 5.86
C VAL A 93 8.82 4.84 6.95
N ALA A 94 8.78 5.71 7.96
CA ALA A 94 9.70 5.65 9.09
C ALA A 94 9.57 4.33 9.86
N ARG A 95 8.35 3.87 10.12
CA ARG A 95 8.11 2.59 10.81
C ARG A 95 8.61 1.39 10.00
N VAL A 96 8.35 1.35 8.70
CA VAL A 96 8.81 0.27 7.82
C VAL A 96 10.33 0.23 7.77
N SER A 97 10.99 1.39 7.65
CA SER A 97 12.45 1.48 7.65
C SER A 97 13.07 0.99 8.96
N GLU A 98 12.48 1.35 10.10
CA GLU A 98 12.91 0.89 11.43
C GLU A 98 12.78 -0.63 11.58
N GLU A 99 11.63 -1.18 11.21
CA GLU A 99 11.36 -2.61 11.28
C GLU A 99 12.29 -3.41 10.35
N LYS A 100 12.58 -2.88 9.16
CA LYS A 100 13.51 -3.49 8.22
C LYS A 100 14.93 -3.53 8.78
N ALA A 101 15.40 -2.41 9.34
CA ALA A 101 16.73 -2.35 9.97
C ALA A 101 16.85 -3.35 11.12
N GLN A 102 15.83 -3.48 11.94
CA GLN A 102 15.79 -4.45 13.02
C GLN A 102 15.79 -5.89 12.50
N ALA A 103 15.04 -6.18 11.45
CA ALA A 103 15.01 -7.49 10.82
C ALA A 103 16.37 -7.85 10.21
N GLU A 104 17.06 -6.91 9.59
CA GLU A 104 18.42 -7.10 9.08
C GLU A 104 19.42 -7.41 10.20
N ALA A 105 19.29 -6.74 11.34
CA ALA A 105 20.16 -6.97 12.51
C ALA A 105 19.92 -8.33 13.18
N THR A 106 18.66 -8.79 13.24
CA THR A 106 18.27 -10.05 13.90
C THR A 106 18.22 -11.25 12.96
N GLY A 107 18.19 -11.03 11.65
CA GLY A 107 17.98 -12.06 10.63
C GLY A 107 16.53 -12.56 10.56
N GLN A 108 15.59 -11.88 11.19
CA GLN A 108 14.21 -12.33 11.30
C GLN A 108 13.23 -11.16 11.23
N LEU A 109 12.20 -11.29 10.37
CA LEU A 109 11.12 -10.33 10.30
C LEU A 109 10.11 -10.60 11.41
N SER A 110 9.68 -9.57 12.13
CA SER A 110 8.69 -9.72 13.19
C SER A 110 7.28 -9.88 12.63
N LEU A 111 6.46 -10.71 13.30
CA LEU A 111 5.04 -10.82 12.96
C LEU A 111 4.29 -9.51 13.23
N ASP A 112 4.74 -8.73 14.21
CA ASP A 112 4.17 -7.41 14.52
C ASP A 112 4.26 -6.46 13.31
N MET A 113 5.35 -6.53 12.55
CA MET A 113 5.46 -5.78 11.29
C MET A 113 4.37 -6.14 10.30
N MET A 114 4.08 -7.43 10.14
CA MET A 114 3.07 -7.89 9.21
C MET A 114 1.66 -7.41 9.61
N TYR A 115 1.33 -7.50 10.89
CA TYR A 115 0.06 -6.99 11.41
C TYR A 115 -0.04 -5.47 11.31
N PHE A 116 1.07 -4.77 11.54
CA PHE A 116 1.15 -3.33 11.33
C PHE A 116 0.86 -2.95 9.87
N LEU A 117 1.51 -3.61 8.91
CA LEU A 117 1.30 -3.35 7.47
C LEU A 117 -0.17 -3.54 7.08
N ARG A 118 -0.77 -4.66 7.48
CA ARG A 118 -2.19 -4.95 7.20
C ARG A 118 -3.11 -3.90 7.81
N ASN A 119 -2.94 -3.61 9.08
CA ASN A 119 -3.84 -2.71 9.80
C ASN A 119 -3.70 -1.28 9.32
N TRP A 120 -2.44 -0.83 9.15
CA TRP A 120 -2.19 0.53 8.67
C TRP A 120 -2.76 0.75 7.27
N LEU A 121 -2.50 -0.17 6.35
CA LEU A 121 -3.00 -0.04 4.97
C LEU A 121 -4.53 -0.02 4.95
N GLY A 122 -5.18 -0.94 5.64
CA GLY A 122 -6.64 -1.01 5.71
C GLY A 122 -7.26 0.28 6.27
N GLU A 123 -6.76 0.78 7.39
CA GLU A 123 -7.26 2.01 8.01
C GLU A 123 -6.98 3.24 7.16
N HIS A 124 -5.78 3.34 6.58
CA HIS A 124 -5.40 4.47 5.74
C HIS A 124 -6.29 4.57 4.50
N ILE A 125 -6.57 3.45 3.83
CA ILE A 125 -7.49 3.41 2.68
C ILE A 125 -8.91 3.81 3.12
N LEU A 126 -9.43 3.20 4.17
CA LEU A 126 -10.82 3.38 4.60
C LEU A 126 -11.11 4.76 5.18
N ILE A 127 -10.11 5.45 5.71
CA ILE A 127 -10.26 6.75 6.36
C ILE A 127 -9.62 7.86 5.52
N SER A 128 -8.31 7.85 5.39
CA SER A 128 -7.57 8.96 4.81
C SER A 128 -7.70 9.05 3.30
N ASP A 129 -7.51 7.94 2.59
CA ASP A 129 -7.66 7.90 1.14
C ASP A 129 -9.12 8.08 0.73
N LYS A 130 -10.06 7.54 1.51
CA LYS A 130 -11.48 7.75 1.26
C LYS A 130 -11.88 9.22 1.37
N HIS A 131 -11.39 9.93 2.36
CA HIS A 131 -11.63 11.38 2.48
C HIS A 131 -11.12 12.14 1.26
N TYR A 132 -9.93 11.78 0.78
CA TYR A 132 -9.39 12.38 -0.43
C TYR A 132 -10.21 12.00 -1.67
N ALA A 133 -10.60 10.75 -1.82
CA ALA A 133 -11.44 10.30 -2.93
C ALA A 133 -12.77 11.05 -2.97
N ASP A 134 -13.44 11.21 -1.83
CA ASP A 134 -14.69 11.96 -1.72
C ASP A 134 -14.50 13.44 -2.11
N TYR A 135 -13.41 14.05 -1.69
CA TYR A 135 -13.04 15.41 -2.10
C TYR A 135 -12.78 15.49 -3.61
N SER A 136 -12.01 14.56 -4.15
CA SER A 136 -11.64 14.53 -5.57
C SER A 136 -12.86 14.31 -6.48
N LEU A 137 -13.80 13.48 -6.06
CA LEU A 137 -15.00 13.15 -6.85
C LEU A 137 -16.02 14.29 -6.93
N ARG A 138 -15.92 15.31 -6.09
CA ARG A 138 -16.77 16.51 -6.18
C ARG A 138 -16.53 17.30 -7.46
N ASN A 139 -15.32 17.22 -8.06
CA ASN A 139 -14.92 17.84 -9.33
C ASN A 139 -14.57 16.78 -10.39
N LYS A 140 -15.57 15.98 -10.76
CA LYS A 140 -15.43 14.71 -11.48
C LYS A 140 -14.66 14.73 -12.81
N LYS A 141 -14.78 15.78 -13.63
CA LYS A 141 -14.19 15.75 -14.99
C LYS A 141 -12.72 16.13 -15.04
N GLU A 142 -12.33 17.18 -14.34
CA GLU A 142 -10.94 17.65 -14.33
C GLU A 142 -10.01 16.68 -13.58
N ASN A 143 -10.48 16.17 -12.46
CA ASN A 143 -9.67 15.30 -11.61
C ASN A 143 -9.41 13.93 -12.21
N ARG A 144 -10.37 13.32 -12.96
CA ARG A 144 -10.14 12.04 -13.65
C ARG A 144 -9.02 12.14 -14.70
N SER A 145 -9.00 13.22 -15.48
CA SER A 145 -7.95 13.45 -16.47
C SER A 145 -6.58 13.65 -15.82
N LEU A 146 -6.54 14.39 -14.71
CA LEU A 146 -5.30 14.60 -13.93
C LEU A 146 -4.78 13.30 -13.34
N ILE A 147 -5.64 12.48 -12.75
CA ILE A 147 -5.30 11.19 -12.17
C ILE A 147 -4.70 10.29 -13.24
N SER A 148 -5.38 10.09 -14.38
CA SER A 148 -4.90 9.23 -15.46
C SER A 148 -3.55 9.68 -16.00
N ARG A 149 -3.33 10.98 -16.20
CA ARG A 149 -2.07 11.52 -16.69
C ARG A 149 -0.94 11.34 -15.68
N LEU A 150 -1.20 11.59 -14.42
CA LEU A 150 -0.22 11.48 -13.36
C LEU A 150 0.24 10.02 -13.16
N PHE A 151 -0.71 9.11 -13.11
CA PHE A 151 -0.40 7.70 -12.89
C PHE A 151 0.31 7.04 -14.06
N ARG A 152 0.07 7.45 -15.30
CA ARG A 152 0.88 7.03 -16.45
C ARG A 152 2.34 7.46 -16.35
N ARG A 153 2.62 8.55 -15.64
CA ARG A 153 3.98 9.06 -15.47
C ARG A 153 4.77 8.27 -14.42
N PHE A 154 4.11 7.76 -13.39
CA PHE A 154 4.76 7.07 -12.26
C PHE A 154 4.72 5.55 -12.36
N PHE A 155 3.81 5.03 -13.13
CA PHE A 155 3.55 3.61 -13.32
C PHE A 155 3.38 3.30 -14.83
#